data_833f2ad4f652e0ceeb7b4b9981c02179
#
_entry.id   833f2ad4f652e0ceeb7b4b9981c02179
#
_cell.length_a   1.000
_cell.length_b   1.000
_cell.length_c   1.000
_cell.angle_alpha   90.00
_cell.angle_beta   90.00
_cell.angle_gamma   90.00
#
_symmetry.space_group_name_H-M   'P 1'
#
loop_
_entity.id
_entity.type
_entity.pdbx_description
1 polymer ?
#
loop_
_entity_poly.entity_id
_entity_poly.type
_entity_poly.pdbx_seq_one_letter_code
_entity_poly.pdbx_strand_id
1 'polypeptide(L)'
;MKLFAAIDIGSYEVEMKIFQITSGKGIKEIDCVCHRMELGKDVYRDGKIGVEMTDELCRVLNDFVRIMKGYRVDDWRVCATSAVREAGNQLVFLDRVKRHTGLEVEVLSNASQRFMDYKSIASRENEFNRIIQKGTAIVDVGGGSIQISLFDKDRLVASQNMKIGNLRLRERMMNEGVSLKHYETLLTEVVKNEFLSYKKLYLKDRVISNLIVVGDHIGDAVHKNVMTRSDFLNFYDDMIYRSDEDAAGRCEVPEDVISVLRPSLVVYRCFLEAADVENIWMPGLHLTDGMAYEYAQQNRLLKLGHDFDEDILAAARNAAKRYQCSKSHIKVCEDLAVGIFDKIKKSQGFDDRDRLLLRIAVILHGCGKFISLSNAGESAYHIIMAMDIIGLSEEEKEIVANVVKYNTVPLEGYDKIGSSRMTRENYLTIAKLTAILGVVNSLDRSHKQKTKEAKQILHENELVIQLYSDEDL
;
A
#
# COMPACT_ATOMS: atom_id res chain seq x y z
N MET A 1 16.12 1.45 24.77
CA MET A 1 16.86 1.46 23.50
C MET A 1 16.78 0.05 22.92
N LYS A 2 16.39 -0.09 21.67
CA LYS A 2 16.36 -1.37 20.93
C LYS A 2 17.08 -1.21 19.61
N LEU A 3 17.73 -2.27 19.14
CA LEU A 3 18.28 -2.38 17.79
C LEU A 3 17.35 -3.25 16.95
N PHE A 4 16.92 -2.71 15.82
CA PHE A 4 16.00 -3.37 14.90
C PHE A 4 16.63 -3.43 13.51
N ALA A 5 16.56 -4.59 12.84
CA ALA A 5 16.97 -4.74 11.45
C ALA A 5 15.75 -4.87 10.53
N ALA A 6 15.72 -4.08 9.49
CA ALA A 6 14.75 -4.21 8.40
C ALA A 6 15.44 -4.72 7.15
N ILE A 7 14.92 -5.79 6.53
CA ILE A 7 15.44 -6.34 5.29
C ILE A 7 14.34 -6.28 4.24
N ASP A 8 14.63 -5.62 3.12
CA ASP A 8 13.78 -5.59 1.92
C ASP A 8 14.40 -6.45 0.82
N ILE A 9 13.67 -7.45 0.35
CA ILE A 9 14.00 -8.25 -0.81
C ILE A 9 13.24 -7.66 -2.00
N GLY A 10 13.86 -6.67 -2.64
CA GLY A 10 13.33 -5.97 -3.80
C GLY A 10 13.50 -6.75 -5.11
N SER A 11 13.01 -6.17 -6.21
CA SER A 11 13.18 -6.76 -7.56
C SER A 11 14.55 -6.52 -8.18
N TYR A 12 15.21 -5.43 -7.79
CA TYR A 12 16.49 -4.98 -8.31
C TYR A 12 17.62 -5.14 -7.31
N GLU A 13 17.33 -4.98 -6.02
CA GLU A 13 18.31 -5.05 -4.95
C GLU A 13 17.72 -5.64 -3.67
N VAL A 14 18.61 -6.07 -2.77
CA VAL A 14 18.26 -6.52 -1.42
C VAL A 14 18.95 -5.58 -0.44
N GLU A 15 18.16 -4.89 0.36
CA GLU A 15 18.63 -3.90 1.33
C GLU A 15 18.43 -4.39 2.76
N MET A 16 19.42 -4.16 3.62
CA MET A 16 19.28 -4.26 5.07
C MET A 16 19.69 -2.97 5.72
N LYS A 17 18.79 -2.38 6.53
CA LYS A 17 19.12 -1.27 7.43
C LYS A 17 19.03 -1.70 8.88
N ILE A 18 19.96 -1.20 9.69
CA ILE A 18 19.96 -1.39 11.15
C ILE A 18 19.60 -0.07 11.79
N PHE A 19 18.58 -0.08 12.64
CA PHE A 19 18.06 1.08 13.31
C PHE A 19 18.23 1.00 14.82
N GLN A 20 18.63 2.11 15.42
CA GLN A 20 18.52 2.32 16.86
C GLN A 20 17.22 3.04 17.17
N ILE A 21 16.35 2.39 17.93
CA ILE A 21 15.05 2.92 18.32
C ILE A 21 15.09 3.26 19.82
N THR A 22 14.90 4.53 20.14
CA THR A 22 14.93 5.00 21.53
C THR A 22 13.57 5.61 21.88
N SER A 23 12.90 5.06 22.89
CA SER A 23 11.59 5.54 23.32
C SER A 23 11.61 7.03 23.58
N GLY A 24 10.69 7.77 22.94
CA GLY A 24 10.55 9.22 23.04
C GLY A 24 11.65 10.06 22.36
N LYS A 25 12.67 9.45 21.76
CA LYS A 25 13.76 10.16 21.05
C LYS A 25 13.82 9.92 19.55
N GLY A 26 13.08 8.92 19.05
CA GLY A 26 12.98 8.64 17.63
C GLY A 26 13.76 7.41 17.15
N ILE A 27 13.85 7.31 15.84
CA ILE A 27 14.54 6.26 15.08
C ILE A 27 15.78 6.86 14.45
N LYS A 28 16.92 6.18 14.58
CA LYS A 28 18.18 6.55 13.96
C LYS A 28 18.71 5.37 13.18
N GLU A 29 18.96 5.53 11.89
CA GLU A 29 19.73 4.59 11.08
C GLU A 29 21.18 4.53 11.60
N ILE A 30 21.70 3.31 11.78
CA ILE A 30 23.08 3.06 12.23
C ILE A 30 23.93 2.56 11.10
N ASP A 31 23.36 1.66 10.29
CA ASP A 31 24.07 1.00 9.19
C ASP A 31 23.10 0.65 8.06
N CYS A 32 23.60 0.67 6.83
CA CYS A 32 22.87 0.28 5.64
C CYS A 32 23.76 -0.57 4.76
N VAL A 33 23.28 -1.75 4.39
CA VAL A 33 23.96 -2.68 3.49
C VAL A 33 23.02 -3.03 2.35
N CYS A 34 23.43 -2.74 1.14
CA CYS A 34 22.69 -3.04 -0.07
C CYS A 34 23.49 -4.03 -0.94
N HIS A 35 22.80 -5.03 -1.49
CA HIS A 35 23.33 -5.95 -2.48
C HIS A 35 22.43 -5.96 -3.70
N ARG A 36 23.00 -5.57 -4.85
CA ARG A 36 22.28 -5.58 -6.12
C ARG A 36 22.16 -6.98 -6.66
N MET A 37 20.94 -7.39 -6.90
CA MET A 37 20.61 -8.65 -7.54
C MET A 37 19.25 -8.55 -8.21
N GLU A 38 19.20 -8.80 -9.49
CA GLU A 38 18.03 -8.56 -10.32
C GLU A 38 17.01 -9.72 -10.26
N LEU A 39 16.43 -10.00 -9.07
CA LEU A 39 15.37 -11.02 -8.90
C LEU A 39 14.22 -10.84 -9.88
N GLY A 40 13.86 -9.58 -10.18
CA GLY A 40 12.79 -9.24 -11.10
C GLY A 40 13.07 -9.63 -12.54
N LYS A 41 14.33 -9.71 -12.97
CA LYS A 41 14.70 -10.12 -14.33
C LYS A 41 14.18 -11.52 -14.65
N ASP A 42 14.47 -12.48 -13.78
CA ASP A 42 13.99 -13.86 -13.92
C ASP A 42 12.47 -13.93 -13.94
N VAL A 43 11.81 -13.21 -13.01
CA VAL A 43 10.36 -13.28 -12.84
C VAL A 43 9.61 -12.61 -13.99
N TYR A 44 10.09 -11.46 -14.45
CA TYR A 44 9.37 -10.70 -15.51
C TYR A 44 9.61 -11.32 -16.89
N ARG A 45 10.66 -12.12 -17.08
CA ARG A 45 10.93 -12.87 -18.29
C ARG A 45 10.37 -14.28 -18.25
N ASP A 46 10.64 -15.04 -17.19
CA ASP A 46 10.41 -16.49 -17.10
C ASP A 46 9.27 -16.87 -16.14
N GLY A 47 8.71 -15.91 -15.43
CA GLY A 47 7.61 -16.13 -14.47
C GLY A 47 8.03 -16.82 -13.16
N LYS A 48 9.31 -17.04 -12.91
CA LYS A 48 9.85 -17.75 -11.73
C LYS A 48 11.25 -17.27 -11.38
N ILE A 49 11.65 -17.44 -10.12
CA ILE A 49 13.02 -17.18 -9.65
C ILE A 49 13.87 -18.43 -9.90
N GLY A 50 15.01 -18.26 -10.56
CA GLY A 50 15.97 -19.32 -10.84
C GLY A 50 16.66 -19.86 -9.58
N VAL A 51 17.21 -21.08 -9.71
CA VAL A 51 17.92 -21.75 -8.59
C VAL A 51 19.19 -20.99 -8.21
N GLU A 52 19.97 -20.56 -9.20
CA GLU A 52 21.23 -19.83 -9.00
C GLU A 52 20.99 -18.51 -8.28
N MET A 53 19.97 -17.76 -8.70
CA MET A 53 19.53 -16.50 -8.07
C MET A 53 19.05 -16.73 -6.63
N THR A 54 18.33 -17.84 -6.38
CA THR A 54 17.91 -18.22 -5.03
C THR A 54 19.10 -18.52 -4.13
N ASP A 55 20.11 -19.23 -4.64
CA ASP A 55 21.33 -19.58 -3.89
C ASP A 55 22.19 -18.35 -3.61
N GLU A 56 22.25 -17.41 -4.53
CA GLU A 56 22.90 -16.12 -4.33
C GLU A 56 22.20 -15.32 -3.23
N LEU A 57 20.87 -15.20 -3.29
CA LEU A 57 20.10 -14.56 -2.22
C LEU A 57 20.34 -15.19 -0.86
N CYS A 58 20.35 -16.53 -0.79
CA CYS A 58 20.61 -17.23 0.47
C CYS A 58 22.00 -16.89 1.03
N ARG A 59 23.02 -16.70 0.17
CA ARG A 59 24.36 -16.25 0.61
C ARG A 59 24.32 -14.84 1.17
N VAL A 60 23.68 -13.90 0.46
CA VAL A 60 23.53 -12.50 0.88
C VAL A 60 22.78 -12.43 2.23
N LEU A 61 21.67 -13.13 2.36
CA LEU A 61 20.89 -13.13 3.60
C LEU A 61 21.67 -13.76 4.77
N ASN A 62 22.51 -14.77 4.53
CA ASN A 62 23.38 -15.32 5.58
C ASN A 62 24.45 -14.30 6.00
N ASP A 63 24.96 -13.47 5.09
CA ASP A 63 25.86 -12.37 5.42
C ASP A 63 25.12 -11.32 6.29
N PHE A 64 23.89 -10.98 5.95
CA PHE A 64 23.04 -10.10 6.78
C PHE A 64 22.81 -10.68 8.16
N VAL A 65 22.53 -11.98 8.30
CA VAL A 65 22.40 -12.66 9.61
C VAL A 65 23.71 -12.52 10.41
N ARG A 66 24.89 -12.62 9.77
CA ARG A 66 26.17 -12.43 10.46
C ARG A 66 26.35 -11.00 10.95
N ILE A 67 25.98 -10.01 10.13
CA ILE A 67 26.03 -8.59 10.48
C ILE A 67 25.09 -8.29 11.64
N MET A 68 23.82 -8.75 11.58
CA MET A 68 22.84 -8.59 12.66
C MET A 68 23.35 -9.17 13.99
N LYS A 69 23.99 -10.34 13.96
CA LYS A 69 24.64 -10.94 15.16
C LYS A 69 25.79 -10.07 15.69
N GLY A 70 26.59 -9.47 14.79
CA GLY A 70 27.69 -8.56 15.15
C GLY A 70 27.17 -7.32 15.90
N TYR A 71 26.10 -6.73 15.42
CA TYR A 71 25.43 -5.59 16.07
C TYR A 71 24.61 -5.99 17.30
N ARG A 72 24.35 -7.29 17.52
CA ARG A 72 23.46 -7.79 18.58
C ARG A 72 22.04 -7.20 18.43
N VAL A 73 21.51 -7.27 17.20
CA VAL A 73 20.15 -6.82 16.90
C VAL A 73 19.14 -7.54 17.78
N ASP A 74 18.21 -6.80 18.41
CA ASP A 74 17.20 -7.33 19.31
C ASP A 74 16.05 -8.01 18.57
N ASP A 75 15.69 -7.45 17.39
CA ASP A 75 14.56 -7.94 16.59
C ASP A 75 14.74 -7.57 15.11
N TRP A 76 14.10 -8.29 14.20
CA TRP A 76 14.19 -8.04 12.77
C TRP A 76 12.90 -8.36 12.04
N ARG A 77 12.74 -7.79 10.85
CA ARG A 77 11.70 -8.12 9.91
C ARG A 77 12.27 -8.23 8.50
N VAL A 78 11.84 -9.26 7.76
CA VAL A 78 12.25 -9.49 6.37
C VAL A 78 11.01 -9.43 5.51
N CYS A 79 10.98 -8.49 4.57
CA CYS A 79 9.88 -8.34 3.62
C CYS A 79 10.38 -8.63 2.20
N ALA A 80 9.48 -9.13 1.37
CA ALA A 80 9.73 -9.27 -0.06
C ALA A 80 8.60 -8.59 -0.85
N THR A 81 8.95 -8.03 -2.01
CA THR A 81 8.05 -7.21 -2.81
C THR A 81 7.71 -7.85 -4.17
N SER A 82 7.59 -7.08 -5.23
CA SER A 82 6.96 -7.47 -6.49
C SER A 82 7.55 -8.71 -7.15
N ALA A 83 8.87 -8.89 -7.18
CA ALA A 83 9.48 -10.08 -7.80
C ALA A 83 9.04 -11.37 -7.09
N VAL A 84 9.20 -11.44 -5.77
CA VAL A 84 8.80 -12.63 -5.01
C VAL A 84 7.28 -12.81 -5.02
N ARG A 85 6.52 -11.72 -4.93
CA ARG A 85 5.04 -11.75 -4.95
C ARG A 85 4.50 -12.34 -6.25
N GLU A 86 5.13 -12.06 -7.39
CA GLU A 86 4.68 -12.51 -8.71
C GLU A 86 5.33 -13.83 -9.17
N ALA A 87 6.30 -14.35 -8.45
CA ALA A 87 6.98 -15.59 -8.82
C ALA A 87 6.05 -16.81 -8.72
N GLY A 88 5.90 -17.55 -9.82
CA GLY A 88 5.09 -18.78 -9.87
C GLY A 88 5.59 -19.90 -8.95
N ASN A 89 6.88 -19.85 -8.56
CA ASN A 89 7.50 -20.78 -7.61
C ASN A 89 7.69 -20.19 -6.20
N GLN A 90 6.90 -19.17 -5.83
CA GLN A 90 7.03 -18.42 -4.58
C GLN A 90 7.18 -19.30 -3.34
N LEU A 91 6.29 -20.29 -3.17
CA LEU A 91 6.31 -21.13 -1.97
C LEU A 91 7.59 -21.95 -1.85
N VAL A 92 8.08 -22.52 -2.97
CA VAL A 92 9.33 -23.29 -3.01
C VAL A 92 10.54 -22.39 -2.73
N PHE A 93 10.53 -21.17 -3.28
CA PHE A 93 11.53 -20.15 -3.04
C PHE A 93 11.59 -19.78 -1.54
N LEU A 94 10.47 -19.46 -0.93
CA LEU A 94 10.38 -19.08 0.48
C LEU A 94 10.80 -20.22 1.43
N ASP A 95 10.40 -21.47 1.15
CA ASP A 95 10.84 -22.63 1.91
C ASP A 95 12.35 -22.81 1.84
N ARG A 96 12.95 -22.67 0.66
CA ARG A 96 14.41 -22.75 0.47
C ARG A 96 15.14 -21.64 1.24
N VAL A 97 14.69 -20.39 1.14
CA VAL A 97 15.26 -19.27 1.90
C VAL A 97 15.21 -19.55 3.39
N LYS A 98 14.05 -19.94 3.91
CA LYS A 98 13.88 -20.28 5.35
C LYS A 98 14.83 -21.39 5.81
N ARG A 99 14.95 -22.47 5.04
CA ARG A 99 15.82 -23.61 5.39
C ARG A 99 17.30 -23.24 5.39
N HIS A 100 17.74 -22.39 4.45
CA HIS A 100 19.16 -22.04 4.31
C HIS A 100 19.61 -20.89 5.20
N THR A 101 18.70 -19.99 5.60
CA THR A 101 19.05 -18.77 6.33
C THR A 101 18.43 -18.70 7.73
N GLY A 102 17.36 -19.47 7.99
CA GLY A 102 16.55 -19.38 9.20
C GLY A 102 15.62 -18.17 9.23
N LEU A 103 15.62 -17.31 8.20
CA LEU A 103 14.78 -16.12 8.12
C LEU A 103 13.40 -16.48 7.58
N GLU A 104 12.36 -15.93 8.20
CA GLU A 104 11.00 -15.93 7.66
C GLU A 104 10.76 -14.67 6.86
N VAL A 105 10.35 -14.84 5.60
CA VAL A 105 10.12 -13.74 4.67
C VAL A 105 8.62 -13.50 4.53
N GLU A 106 8.20 -12.29 4.87
CA GLU A 106 6.83 -11.82 4.65
C GLU A 106 6.71 -11.25 3.22
N VAL A 107 5.81 -11.78 2.42
CA VAL A 107 5.55 -11.23 1.07
C VAL A 107 4.47 -10.16 1.15
N LEU A 108 4.86 -8.91 0.96
CA LEU A 108 3.94 -7.77 1.05
C LEU A 108 2.99 -7.73 -0.15
N SER A 109 1.69 -7.49 0.12
CA SER A 109 0.75 -7.07 -0.93
C SER A 109 1.12 -5.68 -1.45
N ASN A 110 0.58 -5.29 -2.62
CA ASN A 110 0.76 -3.93 -3.14
C ASN A 110 0.25 -2.87 -2.14
N ALA A 111 -0.88 -3.14 -1.48
CA ALA A 111 -1.45 -2.23 -0.50
C ALA A 111 -0.59 -2.11 0.77
N SER A 112 -0.05 -3.24 1.26
CA SER A 112 0.85 -3.25 2.43
C SER A 112 2.17 -2.55 2.13
N GLN A 113 2.76 -2.78 0.96
CA GLN A 113 3.98 -2.10 0.53
C GLN A 113 3.77 -0.59 0.49
N ARG A 114 2.75 -0.08 -0.23
CA ARG A 114 2.42 1.35 -0.28
C ARG A 114 2.20 1.96 1.10
N PHE A 115 1.58 1.21 2.00
CA PHE A 115 1.33 1.69 3.34
C PHE A 115 2.63 1.83 4.14
N MET A 116 3.57 0.93 3.91
CA MET A 116 4.91 1.00 4.49
C MET A 116 5.70 2.21 3.96
N ASP A 117 5.68 2.41 2.62
CA ASP A 117 6.30 3.58 1.98
C ASP A 117 5.66 4.88 2.47
N TYR A 118 4.34 4.90 2.62
CA TYR A 118 3.63 6.03 3.20
C TYR A 118 4.08 6.30 4.65
N LYS A 119 4.20 5.26 5.48
CA LYS A 119 4.69 5.39 6.85
C LYS A 119 6.13 5.90 6.91
N SER A 120 6.99 5.49 5.97
CA SER A 120 8.36 5.99 5.90
C SER A 120 8.39 7.50 5.72
N ILE A 121 7.56 8.04 4.81
CA ILE A 121 7.47 9.48 4.55
C ILE A 121 6.84 10.21 5.74
N ALA A 122 5.76 9.65 6.30
CA ALA A 122 5.07 10.22 7.46
C ALA A 122 5.97 10.29 8.71
N SER A 123 7.07 9.51 8.77
CA SER A 123 8.09 9.62 9.81
C SER A 123 8.79 10.99 9.83
N ARG A 124 8.77 11.72 8.70
CA ARG A 124 9.21 13.12 8.56
C ARG A 124 8.05 14.08 8.83
N GLU A 125 7.42 13.98 9.99
CA GLU A 125 6.14 14.61 10.37
C GLU A 125 5.99 16.06 9.92
N ASN A 126 6.98 16.91 10.18
CA ASN A 126 6.89 18.35 9.91
C ASN A 126 6.82 18.67 8.42
N GLU A 127 7.68 18.03 7.61
CA GLU A 127 7.71 18.23 6.16
C GLU A 127 6.48 17.59 5.52
N PHE A 128 6.17 16.36 5.92
CA PHE A 128 5.05 15.62 5.39
C PHE A 128 3.72 16.35 5.61
N ASN A 129 3.39 16.68 6.86
CA ASN A 129 2.14 17.35 7.22
C ASN A 129 1.97 18.70 6.50
N ARG A 130 3.07 19.42 6.23
CA ARG A 130 3.03 20.67 5.47
C ARG A 130 2.75 20.44 4.00
N ILE A 131 3.35 19.41 3.38
CA ILE A 131 3.27 19.15 1.95
C ILE A 131 1.89 18.63 1.56
N ILE A 132 1.27 17.74 2.34
CA ILE A 132 -0.02 17.11 2.04
C ILE A 132 -1.24 18.03 2.23
N GLN A 133 -1.06 19.24 2.75
CA GLN A 133 -2.14 20.25 2.79
C GLN A 133 -2.59 20.68 1.40
N LYS A 134 -1.68 20.64 0.42
CA LYS A 134 -1.97 20.86 -1.00
C LYS A 134 -2.05 19.51 -1.71
N GLY A 135 -2.63 19.50 -2.91
CA GLY A 135 -2.64 18.32 -3.75
C GLY A 135 -1.23 17.75 -3.91
N THR A 136 -1.01 16.54 -3.41
CA THR A 136 0.29 15.88 -3.37
C THR A 136 0.16 14.45 -3.87
N ALA A 137 1.08 14.03 -4.74
CA ALA A 137 1.24 12.63 -5.12
C ALA A 137 2.49 12.05 -4.47
N ILE A 138 2.36 10.88 -3.87
CA ILE A 138 3.50 10.02 -3.54
C ILE A 138 3.60 9.00 -4.66
N VAL A 139 4.75 8.93 -5.31
CA VAL A 139 5.02 8.01 -6.40
C VAL A 139 6.26 7.18 -6.06
N ASP A 140 6.04 5.88 -5.93
CA ASP A 140 7.08 4.87 -5.82
C ASP A 140 7.22 4.16 -7.16
N VAL A 141 8.41 4.25 -7.78
CA VAL A 141 8.75 3.55 -9.01
C VAL A 141 9.65 2.36 -8.69
N GLY A 142 9.02 1.26 -8.30
CA GLY A 142 9.74 0.02 -8.05
C GLY A 142 10.09 -0.76 -9.33
N GLY A 143 10.85 -1.84 -9.18
CA GLY A 143 11.27 -2.68 -10.31
C GLY A 143 10.11 -3.32 -11.08
N GLY A 144 9.06 -3.74 -10.41
CA GLY A 144 7.91 -4.43 -11.03
C GLY A 144 6.67 -3.58 -11.24
N SER A 145 6.49 -2.51 -10.48
CA SER A 145 5.27 -1.70 -10.51
C SER A 145 5.54 -0.27 -10.09
N ILE A 146 4.62 0.62 -10.49
CA ILE A 146 4.52 1.99 -9.99
C ILE A 146 3.37 2.04 -9.02
N GLN A 147 3.60 2.62 -7.85
CA GLN A 147 2.58 2.82 -6.83
C GLN A 147 2.35 4.31 -6.64
N ILE A 148 1.08 4.74 -6.67
CA ILE A 148 0.71 6.15 -6.55
C ILE A 148 -0.31 6.31 -5.44
N SER A 149 -0.04 7.22 -4.50
CA SER A 149 -0.98 7.66 -3.47
C SER A 149 -1.20 9.17 -3.60
N LEU A 150 -2.46 9.58 -3.67
CA LEU A 150 -2.85 10.99 -3.80
C LEU A 150 -3.37 11.52 -2.48
N PHE A 151 -2.87 12.67 -2.08
CA PHE A 151 -3.32 13.41 -0.90
C PHE A 151 -3.88 14.77 -1.31
N ASP A 152 -4.90 15.22 -0.61
CA ASP A 152 -5.45 16.57 -0.70
C ASP A 152 -6.06 16.96 0.65
N LYS A 153 -5.74 18.15 1.14
CA LYS A 153 -6.23 18.68 2.41
C LYS A 153 -6.00 17.71 3.57
N ASP A 154 -4.75 17.26 3.70
CA ASP A 154 -4.30 16.35 4.77
C ASP A 154 -4.97 14.97 4.77
N ARG A 155 -5.52 14.50 3.64
CA ARG A 155 -6.21 13.22 3.56
C ARG A 155 -5.86 12.43 2.31
N LEU A 156 -5.77 11.13 2.48
CA LEU A 156 -5.61 10.21 1.34
C LEU A 156 -6.88 10.19 0.48
N VAL A 157 -6.72 10.49 -0.80
CA VAL A 157 -7.82 10.59 -1.76
C VAL A 157 -7.95 9.34 -2.62
N ALA A 158 -6.83 8.82 -3.08
CA ALA A 158 -6.77 7.63 -3.93
C ALA A 158 -5.41 6.95 -3.78
N SER A 159 -5.39 5.65 -3.98
CA SER A 159 -4.17 4.86 -4.02
C SER A 159 -4.31 3.82 -5.12
N GLN A 160 -3.30 3.68 -5.97
CA GLN A 160 -3.31 2.77 -7.11
C GLN A 160 -1.94 2.15 -7.37
N ASN A 161 -1.97 0.97 -7.96
CA ASN A 161 -0.81 0.26 -8.45
C ASN A 161 -0.92 0.03 -9.95
N MET A 162 0.19 0.28 -10.68
CA MET A 162 0.32 0.00 -12.11
C MET A 162 1.48 -0.97 -12.34
N LYS A 163 1.25 -2.03 -13.10
CA LYS A 163 2.27 -3.08 -13.36
C LYS A 163 3.25 -2.67 -14.46
N ILE A 164 3.88 -1.49 -14.28
CA ILE A 164 4.85 -0.89 -15.21
C ILE A 164 6.09 -0.35 -14.46
N GLY A 165 6.73 -1.19 -13.64
CA GLY A 165 7.97 -0.80 -12.93
C GLY A 165 9.17 -0.63 -13.85
N ASN A 166 10.23 0.03 -13.36
CA ASN A 166 11.41 0.39 -14.14
C ASN A 166 12.17 -0.82 -14.70
N LEU A 167 12.38 -1.88 -13.89
CA LEU A 167 13.03 -3.10 -14.33
C LEU A 167 12.17 -3.89 -15.34
N ARG A 168 10.85 -3.95 -15.10
CA ARG A 168 9.90 -4.57 -16.03
C ARG A 168 9.86 -3.85 -17.37
N LEU A 169 9.89 -2.52 -17.38
CA LEU A 169 9.97 -1.72 -18.60
C LEU A 169 11.27 -1.95 -19.34
N ARG A 170 12.39 -2.01 -18.61
CA ARG A 170 13.71 -2.32 -19.18
C ARG A 170 13.73 -3.70 -19.87
N GLU A 171 13.30 -4.74 -19.15
CA GLU A 171 13.28 -6.11 -19.68
C GLU A 171 12.39 -6.24 -20.92
N ARG A 172 11.24 -5.59 -20.94
CA ARG A 172 10.34 -5.58 -22.10
C ARG A 172 11.01 -4.96 -23.33
N MET A 173 11.72 -3.84 -23.16
CA MET A 173 12.39 -3.17 -24.27
C MET A 173 13.62 -3.94 -24.77
N MET A 174 14.39 -4.59 -23.89
CA MET A 174 15.53 -5.42 -24.28
C MET A 174 15.09 -6.62 -25.12
N ASN A 175 13.96 -7.24 -24.80
CA ASN A 175 13.43 -8.38 -25.53
C ASN A 175 12.95 -8.03 -26.95
N GLU A 176 12.63 -6.75 -27.22
CA GLU A 176 12.16 -6.29 -28.52
C GLU A 176 13.29 -5.79 -29.45
N GLY A 177 14.55 -5.83 -28.99
CA GLY A 177 15.73 -5.41 -29.78
C GLY A 177 15.71 -3.93 -30.18
N VAL A 178 15.13 -3.09 -29.35
CA VAL A 178 14.90 -1.66 -29.62
C VAL A 178 16.22 -0.88 -29.53
N SER A 179 16.50 -0.04 -30.54
CA SER A 179 17.63 0.90 -30.46
C SER A 179 17.36 2.00 -29.41
N LEU A 180 18.44 2.49 -28.75
CA LEU A 180 18.34 3.58 -27.76
C LEU A 180 17.58 4.79 -28.28
N LYS A 181 17.65 5.08 -29.58
CA LYS A 181 16.98 6.21 -30.22
C LYS A 181 15.45 6.08 -30.20
N HIS A 182 14.91 4.87 -30.22
CA HIS A 182 13.46 4.62 -30.16
C HIS A 182 13.00 4.23 -28.75
N TYR A 183 13.94 3.95 -27.87
CA TYR A 183 13.68 3.48 -26.49
C TYR A 183 12.79 4.47 -25.72
N GLU A 184 13.17 5.73 -25.67
CA GLU A 184 12.41 6.77 -24.96
C GLU A 184 10.99 6.94 -25.53
N THR A 185 10.87 6.92 -26.88
CA THR A 185 9.56 7.08 -27.55
C THR A 185 8.62 5.92 -27.18
N LEU A 186 9.09 4.68 -27.27
CA LEU A 186 8.27 3.50 -26.94
C LEU A 186 7.92 3.43 -25.46
N LEU A 187 8.88 3.69 -24.58
CA LEU A 187 8.59 3.80 -23.14
C LEU A 187 7.53 4.85 -22.85
N THR A 188 7.69 6.02 -23.45
CA THR A 188 6.75 7.13 -23.29
C THR A 188 5.35 6.75 -23.76
N GLU A 189 5.20 6.07 -24.88
CA GLU A 189 3.89 5.61 -25.38
C GLU A 189 3.23 4.62 -24.38
N VAL A 190 3.97 3.63 -23.90
CA VAL A 190 3.46 2.64 -22.92
C VAL A 190 3.03 3.34 -21.64
N VAL A 191 3.90 4.19 -21.08
CA VAL A 191 3.65 4.86 -19.81
C VAL A 191 2.53 5.90 -19.92
N LYS A 192 2.51 6.70 -21.00
CA LYS A 192 1.44 7.69 -21.24
C LYS A 192 0.06 7.06 -21.33
N ASN A 193 -0.09 5.90 -21.97
CA ASN A 193 -1.38 5.23 -22.06
C ASN A 193 -1.94 4.87 -20.66
N GLU A 194 -1.10 4.36 -19.78
CA GLU A 194 -1.47 4.07 -18.40
C GLU A 194 -1.83 5.35 -17.62
N PHE A 195 -1.01 6.40 -17.75
CA PHE A 195 -1.28 7.67 -17.08
C PHE A 195 -2.49 8.44 -17.64
N LEU A 196 -2.85 8.29 -18.91
CA LEU A 196 -4.10 8.84 -19.45
C LEU A 196 -5.32 8.21 -18.74
N SER A 197 -5.30 6.89 -18.57
CA SER A 197 -6.33 6.17 -17.83
C SER A 197 -6.36 6.59 -16.36
N TYR A 198 -5.18 6.70 -15.74
CA TYR A 198 -5.04 7.16 -14.35
C TYR A 198 -5.55 8.59 -14.17
N LYS A 199 -5.17 9.52 -15.04
CA LYS A 199 -5.65 10.91 -15.03
C LYS A 199 -7.16 10.99 -15.10
N LYS A 200 -7.76 10.26 -16.02
CA LYS A 200 -9.23 10.24 -16.21
C LYS A 200 -9.97 9.69 -15.00
N LEU A 201 -9.44 8.66 -14.33
CA LEU A 201 -10.13 7.97 -13.23
C LEU A 201 -9.85 8.59 -11.86
N TYR A 202 -8.65 9.09 -11.62
CA TYR A 202 -8.17 9.45 -10.28
C TYR A 202 -7.77 10.91 -10.12
N LEU A 203 -7.06 11.52 -11.08
CA LEU A 203 -6.70 12.93 -11.02
C LEU A 203 -7.90 13.82 -11.31
N LYS A 204 -8.67 13.55 -12.37
CA LYS A 204 -9.81 14.38 -12.80
C LYS A 204 -9.39 15.87 -12.86
N ASP A 205 -10.11 16.72 -12.10
CA ASP A 205 -9.87 18.16 -12.03
C ASP A 205 -9.00 18.56 -10.82
N ARG A 206 -8.29 17.61 -10.21
CA ARG A 206 -7.41 17.90 -9.06
C ARG A 206 -6.10 18.51 -9.52
N VAL A 207 -5.70 19.57 -8.85
CA VAL A 207 -4.37 20.16 -8.99
C VAL A 207 -3.42 19.45 -8.05
N ILE A 208 -2.38 18.86 -8.60
CA ILE A 208 -1.31 18.19 -7.82
C ILE A 208 -0.08 19.09 -7.88
N SER A 209 0.16 19.85 -6.82
CA SER A 209 1.26 20.81 -6.76
C SER A 209 2.60 20.19 -6.34
N ASN A 210 2.56 19.08 -5.61
CA ASN A 210 3.74 18.43 -5.05
C ASN A 210 3.82 16.96 -5.47
N LEU A 211 5.04 16.51 -5.76
CA LEU A 211 5.40 15.12 -5.99
C LEU A 211 6.40 14.70 -4.92
N ILE A 212 6.12 13.61 -4.23
CA ILE A 212 7.05 12.93 -3.33
C ILE A 212 7.50 11.65 -4.02
N VAL A 213 8.80 11.48 -4.19
CA VAL A 213 9.43 10.33 -4.83
C VAL A 213 10.01 9.42 -3.78
N VAL A 214 9.74 8.12 -3.87
CA VAL A 214 10.20 7.10 -2.93
C VAL A 214 10.74 5.91 -3.71
N GLY A 215 11.70 5.20 -3.15
CA GLY A 215 12.08 3.85 -3.58
C GLY A 215 12.91 3.76 -4.85
N ASP A 216 13.44 4.86 -5.41
CA ASP A 216 14.33 4.83 -6.56
C ASP A 216 15.62 5.65 -6.37
N HIS A 217 16.53 5.54 -7.33
CA HIS A 217 17.86 6.15 -7.28
C HIS A 217 17.91 7.60 -7.78
N ILE A 218 16.76 8.27 -8.01
CA ILE A 218 16.78 9.63 -8.57
C ILE A 218 17.39 10.64 -7.58
N GLY A 219 17.11 10.48 -6.29
CA GLY A 219 17.70 11.32 -5.24
C GLY A 219 19.21 11.23 -5.20
N ASP A 220 19.74 10.02 -5.34
CA ASP A 220 21.19 9.73 -5.39
C ASP A 220 21.81 10.35 -6.66
N ALA A 221 21.15 10.16 -7.81
CA ALA A 221 21.65 10.65 -9.08
C ALA A 221 21.68 12.19 -9.20
N VAL A 222 20.77 12.90 -8.53
CA VAL A 222 20.75 14.37 -8.56
C VAL A 222 21.42 15.02 -7.34
N HIS A 223 21.78 14.26 -6.32
CA HIS A 223 22.39 14.73 -5.06
C HIS A 223 21.59 15.87 -4.40
N LYS A 224 20.28 15.83 -4.50
CA LYS A 224 19.35 16.83 -3.96
C LYS A 224 18.09 16.17 -3.42
N ASN A 225 17.59 16.71 -2.31
CA ASN A 225 16.33 16.25 -1.73
C ASN A 225 15.10 17.00 -2.28
N VAL A 226 15.29 18.13 -2.95
CA VAL A 226 14.21 18.94 -3.51
C VAL A 226 14.64 19.49 -4.85
N MET A 227 13.73 19.47 -5.82
CA MET A 227 13.91 20.13 -7.11
C MET A 227 12.57 20.68 -7.62
N THR A 228 12.67 21.68 -8.53
CA THR A 228 11.50 22.18 -9.25
C THR A 228 11.20 21.31 -10.47
N ARG A 229 9.99 21.44 -11.03
CA ARG A 229 9.64 20.85 -12.34
C ARG A 229 10.67 21.19 -13.42
N SER A 230 11.10 22.45 -13.48
CA SER A 230 12.07 22.89 -14.48
C SER A 230 13.43 22.21 -14.31
N ASP A 231 13.91 22.10 -13.06
CA ASP A 231 15.17 21.42 -12.77
C ASP A 231 15.12 19.96 -13.20
N PHE A 232 13.99 19.27 -12.93
CA PHE A 232 13.79 17.88 -13.33
C PHE A 232 13.80 17.74 -14.86
N LEU A 233 13.09 18.60 -15.59
CA LEU A 233 13.05 18.52 -17.06
C LEU A 233 14.43 18.78 -17.67
N ASN A 234 15.19 19.72 -17.14
CA ASN A 234 16.58 19.96 -17.56
C ASN A 234 17.48 18.74 -17.28
N PHE A 235 17.32 18.09 -16.11
CA PHE A 235 18.02 16.88 -15.78
C PHE A 235 17.62 15.71 -16.69
N TYR A 236 16.33 15.56 -16.97
CA TYR A 236 15.82 14.56 -17.91
C TYR A 236 16.43 14.71 -19.29
N ASP A 237 16.39 15.90 -19.86
CA ASP A 237 16.92 16.19 -21.20
C ASP A 237 18.44 15.97 -21.28
N ASP A 238 19.16 16.26 -20.21
CA ASP A 238 20.60 15.98 -20.09
C ASP A 238 20.90 14.47 -20.06
N MET A 239 20.05 13.65 -19.42
CA MET A 239 20.35 12.27 -19.12
C MET A 239 19.83 11.25 -20.13
N ILE A 240 18.71 11.53 -20.80
CA ILE A 240 17.92 10.52 -21.52
C ILE A 240 18.65 9.91 -22.73
N TYR A 241 19.52 10.68 -23.38
CA TYR A 241 20.25 10.28 -24.60
C TYR A 241 21.76 10.08 -24.39
N ARG A 242 22.28 10.22 -23.15
CA ARG A 242 23.68 9.90 -22.85
C ARG A 242 23.94 8.40 -22.94
N SER A 243 25.19 8.00 -23.18
CA SER A 243 25.62 6.61 -22.93
C SER A 243 25.48 6.27 -21.45
N ASP A 244 25.42 4.97 -21.12
CA ASP A 244 25.31 4.57 -19.71
C ASP A 244 26.57 4.96 -18.92
N GLU A 245 27.76 4.84 -19.53
CA GLU A 245 29.04 5.27 -18.96
C GLU A 245 29.07 6.79 -18.67
N ASP A 246 28.68 7.63 -19.64
CA ASP A 246 28.64 9.09 -19.47
C ASP A 246 27.60 9.51 -18.41
N ALA A 247 26.45 8.85 -18.41
CA ALA A 247 25.39 9.11 -17.45
C ALA A 247 25.80 8.72 -16.02
N ALA A 248 26.44 7.56 -15.88
CA ALA A 248 26.96 7.06 -14.60
C ALA A 248 28.02 8.00 -14.03
N GLY A 249 28.97 8.43 -14.87
CA GLY A 249 29.97 9.42 -14.48
C GLY A 249 29.40 10.78 -14.10
N ARG A 250 28.32 11.22 -14.78
CA ARG A 250 27.63 12.50 -14.50
C ARG A 250 26.86 12.49 -13.18
N CYS A 251 26.26 11.36 -12.84
CA CYS A 251 25.46 11.15 -11.63
C CYS A 251 26.27 10.60 -10.45
N GLU A 252 27.53 10.23 -10.66
CA GLU A 252 28.37 9.57 -9.64
C GLU A 252 27.73 8.27 -9.10
N VAL A 253 27.02 7.54 -9.97
CA VAL A 253 26.39 6.25 -9.65
C VAL A 253 26.96 5.15 -10.56
N PRO A 254 26.86 3.87 -10.19
CA PRO A 254 27.26 2.76 -11.07
C PRO A 254 26.39 2.67 -12.35
N GLU A 255 26.97 2.15 -13.43
CA GLU A 255 26.28 2.04 -14.73
C GLU A 255 25.01 1.20 -14.69
N ASP A 256 24.97 0.15 -13.88
CA ASP A 256 23.80 -0.69 -13.72
C ASP A 256 22.60 0.08 -13.15
N VAL A 257 22.83 1.08 -12.27
CA VAL A 257 21.80 1.99 -11.77
C VAL A 257 21.17 2.82 -12.91
N ILE A 258 21.96 3.28 -13.88
CA ILE A 258 21.45 4.03 -15.03
C ILE A 258 20.42 3.23 -15.81
N SER A 259 20.61 1.93 -15.91
CA SER A 259 19.71 1.03 -16.63
C SER A 259 18.28 1.00 -16.07
N VAL A 260 18.10 1.22 -14.77
CA VAL A 260 16.77 1.33 -14.10
C VAL A 260 16.37 2.77 -13.85
N LEU A 261 17.30 3.70 -13.70
CA LEU A 261 17.03 5.13 -13.54
C LEU A 261 16.36 5.72 -14.80
N ARG A 262 16.84 5.36 -15.98
CA ARG A 262 16.31 5.92 -17.24
C ARG A 262 14.82 5.63 -17.47
N PRO A 263 14.31 4.39 -17.28
CA PRO A 263 12.86 4.14 -17.28
C PRO A 263 12.12 4.94 -16.19
N SER A 264 12.70 5.09 -14.98
CA SER A 264 12.10 5.89 -13.92
C SER A 264 11.96 7.36 -14.33
N LEU A 265 12.96 7.94 -14.97
CA LEU A 265 12.90 9.32 -15.49
C LEU A 265 11.76 9.52 -16.49
N VAL A 266 11.55 8.55 -17.41
CA VAL A 266 10.42 8.58 -18.35
C VAL A 266 9.08 8.54 -17.60
N VAL A 267 8.96 7.68 -16.58
CA VAL A 267 7.76 7.59 -15.74
C VAL A 267 7.45 8.93 -15.07
N TYR A 268 8.43 9.54 -14.40
CA TYR A 268 8.24 10.83 -13.73
C TYR A 268 7.91 11.95 -14.71
N ARG A 269 8.57 12.01 -15.86
CA ARG A 269 8.22 12.96 -16.91
C ARG A 269 6.78 12.82 -17.34
N CYS A 270 6.32 11.60 -17.63
CA CYS A 270 4.93 11.35 -18.02
C CYS A 270 3.95 11.74 -16.91
N PHE A 271 4.31 11.52 -15.63
CA PHE A 271 3.49 11.97 -14.50
C PHE A 271 3.42 13.49 -14.43
N LEU A 272 4.53 14.20 -14.59
CA LEU A 272 4.60 15.65 -14.61
C LEU A 272 3.79 16.26 -15.77
N GLU A 273 3.71 15.58 -16.92
CA GLU A 273 2.85 16.00 -18.04
C GLU A 273 1.36 15.75 -17.75
N ALA A 274 1.04 14.72 -16.94
CA ALA A 274 -0.35 14.40 -16.57
C ALA A 274 -0.88 15.30 -15.45
N ALA A 275 0.01 15.84 -14.59
CA ALA A 275 -0.29 16.63 -13.40
C ALA A 275 0.51 17.93 -13.36
N ASP A 276 -0.08 18.99 -12.82
CA ASP A 276 0.56 20.33 -12.73
C ASP A 276 1.47 20.44 -11.50
N VAL A 277 2.46 19.55 -11.42
CA VAL A 277 3.42 19.52 -10.30
C VAL A 277 4.41 20.68 -10.43
N GLU A 278 4.65 21.37 -9.33
CA GLU A 278 5.63 22.44 -9.21
C GLU A 278 6.91 22.00 -8.48
N ASN A 279 6.74 21.21 -7.42
CA ASN A 279 7.82 20.81 -6.51
C ASN A 279 7.92 19.30 -6.42
N ILE A 280 9.16 18.80 -6.43
CA ILE A 280 9.49 17.40 -6.30
C ILE A 280 10.34 17.24 -5.03
N TRP A 281 9.91 16.42 -4.10
CA TRP A 281 10.63 16.08 -2.88
C TRP A 281 11.08 14.62 -2.91
N MET A 282 12.36 14.41 -2.69
CA MET A 282 13.04 13.11 -2.69
C MET A 282 13.64 12.92 -1.30
N PRO A 283 12.89 12.39 -0.32
CA PRO A 283 13.35 12.31 1.07
C PRO A 283 14.48 11.29 1.32
N GLY A 284 14.84 10.47 0.34
CA GLY A 284 15.82 9.39 0.49
C GLY A 284 15.37 8.33 1.52
N LEU A 285 14.07 8.05 1.53
CA LEU A 285 13.46 7.05 2.40
C LEU A 285 13.09 5.81 1.60
N HIS A 286 13.25 4.64 2.23
CA HIS A 286 13.02 3.33 1.64
C HIS A 286 11.96 2.55 2.43
N LEU A 287 11.52 1.43 1.89
CA LEU A 287 10.58 0.53 2.57
C LEU A 287 11.07 0.12 3.96
N THR A 288 12.38 -0.09 4.11
CA THR A 288 13.03 -0.43 5.39
C THR A 288 12.84 0.62 6.47
N ASP A 289 12.77 1.92 6.11
CA ASP A 289 12.46 3.01 7.05
C ASP A 289 11.01 2.90 7.55
N GLY A 290 10.08 2.57 6.67
CA GLY A 290 8.68 2.31 7.01
C GLY A 290 8.50 1.12 7.93
N MET A 291 9.26 0.03 7.70
CA MET A 291 9.28 -1.15 8.58
C MET A 291 9.76 -0.79 9.98
N ALA A 292 10.82 0.01 10.10
CA ALA A 292 11.34 0.47 11.40
C ALA A 292 10.33 1.38 12.13
N TYR A 293 9.66 2.25 11.39
CA TYR A 293 8.61 3.12 11.95
C TYR A 293 7.41 2.30 12.45
N GLU A 294 6.95 1.33 11.66
CA GLU A 294 5.85 0.43 12.05
C GLU A 294 6.21 -0.41 13.28
N TYR A 295 7.44 -0.97 13.32
CA TYR A 295 7.93 -1.71 14.49
C TYR A 295 7.93 -0.84 15.75
N ALA A 296 8.41 0.40 15.65
CA ALA A 296 8.43 1.34 16.77
C ALA A 296 7.02 1.70 17.25
N GLN A 297 6.06 1.81 16.32
CA GLN A 297 4.64 2.04 16.61
C GLN A 297 4.02 0.86 17.36
N GLN A 298 4.14 -0.36 16.81
CA GLN A 298 3.57 -1.58 17.39
C GLN A 298 4.09 -1.86 18.80
N ASN A 299 5.37 -1.55 19.03
CA ASN A 299 6.02 -1.66 20.34
C ASN A 299 5.82 -0.45 21.26
N ARG A 300 5.00 0.54 20.87
CA ARG A 300 4.70 1.78 21.64
C ARG A 300 5.97 2.58 22.02
N LEU A 301 6.98 2.51 21.17
CA LEU A 301 8.24 3.25 21.38
C LEU A 301 8.16 4.70 20.87
N LEU A 302 7.23 4.97 19.95
CA LEU A 302 6.93 6.29 19.40
C LEU A 302 5.45 6.64 19.57
N LYS A 303 5.17 7.92 19.81
CA LYS A 303 3.81 8.47 19.65
C LYS A 303 3.64 8.85 18.18
N LEU A 304 2.50 8.51 17.64
CA LEU A 304 2.14 8.88 16.27
C LEU A 304 1.71 10.34 16.24
N GLY A 305 2.27 11.10 15.31
CA GLY A 305 1.81 12.44 14.98
C GLY A 305 0.74 12.42 13.87
N HIS A 306 0.47 11.25 13.25
CA HIS A 306 -0.48 11.11 12.15
C HIS A 306 -1.43 9.92 12.38
N ASP A 307 -2.71 10.11 12.02
CA ASP A 307 -3.77 9.10 12.17
C ASP A 307 -3.97 8.32 10.85
N PHE A 308 -3.25 7.21 10.73
CA PHE A 308 -3.33 6.35 9.56
C PHE A 308 -4.69 5.66 9.38
N ASP A 309 -5.41 5.40 10.46
CA ASP A 309 -6.74 4.76 10.39
C ASP A 309 -7.76 5.70 9.74
N GLU A 310 -7.69 7.01 10.06
CA GLU A 310 -8.53 8.01 9.39
C GLU A 310 -8.19 8.16 7.90
N ASP A 311 -6.94 7.94 7.47
CA ASP A 311 -6.59 7.91 6.05
C ASP A 311 -7.16 6.69 5.32
N ILE A 312 -7.09 5.52 5.95
CA ILE A 312 -7.71 4.30 5.41
C ILE A 312 -9.22 4.51 5.23
N LEU A 313 -9.87 5.10 6.24
CA LEU A 313 -11.30 5.45 6.17
C LEU A 313 -11.60 6.52 5.13
N ALA A 314 -10.74 7.52 4.98
CA ALA A 314 -10.88 8.54 3.94
C ALA A 314 -10.78 7.91 2.54
N ALA A 315 -9.84 6.97 2.32
CA ALA A 315 -9.73 6.21 1.08
C ALA A 315 -10.99 5.38 0.81
N ALA A 316 -11.52 4.70 1.81
CA ALA A 316 -12.78 3.95 1.71
C ALA A 316 -13.98 4.87 1.37
N ARG A 317 -14.09 6.05 2.00
CA ARG A 317 -15.14 7.05 1.68
C ARG A 317 -15.00 7.59 0.26
N ASN A 318 -13.78 7.80 -0.23
CA ASN A 318 -13.56 8.22 -1.62
C ASN A 318 -13.94 7.10 -2.61
N ALA A 319 -13.66 5.85 -2.28
CA ALA A 319 -14.13 4.70 -3.06
C ALA A 319 -15.67 4.62 -3.07
N ALA A 320 -16.33 4.75 -1.90
CA ALA A 320 -17.79 4.78 -1.80
C ALA A 320 -18.41 5.91 -2.64
N LYS A 321 -17.80 7.11 -2.65
CA LYS A 321 -18.23 8.22 -3.50
C LYS A 321 -18.10 7.89 -4.99
N ARG A 322 -17.02 7.22 -5.39
CA ARG A 322 -16.80 6.78 -6.79
C ARG A 322 -17.86 5.80 -7.25
N TYR A 323 -18.30 4.89 -6.38
CA TYR A 323 -19.39 3.93 -6.63
C TYR A 323 -20.77 4.47 -6.24
N GLN A 324 -20.92 5.78 -6.09
CA GLN A 324 -22.18 6.49 -5.84
C GLN A 324 -22.97 5.98 -4.62
N CYS A 325 -22.27 5.53 -3.57
CA CYS A 325 -22.92 5.14 -2.33
C CYS A 325 -23.56 6.35 -1.63
N SER A 326 -24.70 6.14 -0.97
CA SER A 326 -25.43 7.18 -0.23
C SER A 326 -24.65 7.64 1.00
N LYS A 327 -24.15 8.88 0.99
CA LYS A 327 -23.36 9.45 2.09
C LYS A 327 -24.16 9.55 3.40
N SER A 328 -25.44 9.91 3.32
CA SER A 328 -26.30 10.06 4.50
C SER A 328 -26.59 8.70 5.15
N HIS A 329 -26.89 7.68 4.32
CA HIS A 329 -27.11 6.31 4.80
C HIS A 329 -25.83 5.73 5.44
N ILE A 330 -24.67 5.89 4.79
CA ILE A 330 -23.38 5.47 5.37
C ILE A 330 -23.17 6.08 6.74
N LYS A 331 -23.42 7.39 6.91
CA LYS A 331 -23.22 8.08 8.18
C LYS A 331 -24.07 7.47 9.30
N VAL A 332 -25.36 7.28 9.07
CA VAL A 332 -26.26 6.68 10.07
C VAL A 332 -25.83 5.25 10.39
N CYS A 333 -25.55 4.43 9.38
CA CYS A 333 -25.09 3.06 9.59
C CYS A 333 -23.73 3.01 10.34
N GLU A 334 -22.80 3.93 10.05
CA GLU A 334 -21.50 4.00 10.73
C GLU A 334 -21.66 4.37 12.21
N ASP A 335 -22.48 5.39 12.53
CA ASP A 335 -22.75 5.80 13.91
C ASP A 335 -23.39 4.67 14.71
N LEU A 336 -24.39 3.98 14.15
CA LEU A 336 -25.04 2.83 14.78
C LEU A 336 -24.10 1.64 14.95
N ALA A 337 -23.34 1.30 13.92
CA ALA A 337 -22.42 0.15 13.93
C ALA A 337 -21.32 0.32 14.98
N VAL A 338 -20.74 1.53 15.05
CA VAL A 338 -19.72 1.88 16.05
C VAL A 338 -20.31 1.81 17.46
N GLY A 339 -21.53 2.34 17.67
CA GLY A 339 -22.21 2.27 18.96
C GLY A 339 -22.46 0.83 19.43
N ILE A 340 -22.92 -0.05 18.53
CA ILE A 340 -23.10 -1.49 18.81
C ILE A 340 -21.77 -2.15 19.13
N PHE A 341 -20.78 -1.96 18.25
CA PHE A 341 -19.44 -2.56 18.39
C PHE A 341 -18.82 -2.22 19.74
N ASP A 342 -18.78 -0.93 20.10
CA ASP A 342 -18.14 -0.46 21.33
C ASP A 342 -18.82 -1.04 22.59
N LYS A 343 -20.11 -1.39 22.54
CA LYS A 343 -20.84 -2.05 23.64
C LYS A 343 -20.48 -3.53 23.78
N ILE A 344 -20.35 -4.24 22.65
CA ILE A 344 -20.10 -5.70 22.67
C ILE A 344 -18.62 -6.07 22.54
N LYS A 345 -17.73 -5.09 22.30
CA LYS A 345 -16.30 -5.31 22.04
C LYS A 345 -15.66 -6.32 23.00
N LYS A 346 -15.82 -6.10 24.31
CA LYS A 346 -15.20 -6.96 25.32
C LYS A 346 -15.81 -8.36 25.37
N SER A 347 -17.14 -8.48 25.29
CA SER A 347 -17.84 -9.77 25.37
C SER A 347 -17.59 -10.64 24.13
N GLN A 348 -17.33 -10.02 22.97
CA GLN A 348 -17.08 -10.70 21.70
C GLN A 348 -15.60 -10.90 21.39
N GLY A 349 -14.69 -10.35 22.20
CA GLY A 349 -13.25 -10.46 22.00
C GLY A 349 -12.73 -9.66 20.81
N PHE A 350 -13.40 -8.58 20.45
CA PHE A 350 -12.97 -7.67 19.38
C PHE A 350 -11.82 -6.76 19.82
N ASP A 351 -10.98 -6.39 18.86
CA ASP A 351 -9.94 -5.37 19.02
C ASP A 351 -10.25 -4.07 18.26
N ASP A 352 -9.30 -3.14 18.22
CA ASP A 352 -9.46 -1.86 17.50
C ASP A 352 -9.36 -2.06 15.98
N ARG A 353 -8.67 -3.11 15.54
CA ARG A 353 -8.55 -3.45 14.13
C ARG A 353 -9.87 -3.97 13.56
N ASP A 354 -10.59 -4.82 14.31
CA ASP A 354 -11.94 -5.27 13.95
C ASP A 354 -12.91 -4.08 13.80
N ARG A 355 -12.76 -3.05 14.66
CA ARG A 355 -13.53 -1.82 14.58
C ARG A 355 -13.29 -1.06 13.28
N LEU A 356 -12.04 -0.98 12.84
CA LEU A 356 -11.69 -0.36 11.57
C LEU A 356 -12.28 -1.14 10.39
N LEU A 357 -12.15 -2.47 10.39
CA LEU A 357 -12.70 -3.34 9.33
C LEU A 357 -14.22 -3.19 9.23
N LEU A 358 -14.93 -3.15 10.38
CA LEU A 358 -16.37 -2.88 10.40
C LEU A 358 -16.71 -1.53 9.76
N ARG A 359 -16.01 -0.46 10.13
CA ARG A 359 -16.23 0.88 9.57
C ARG A 359 -16.03 0.89 8.05
N ILE A 360 -14.98 0.24 7.55
CA ILE A 360 -14.73 0.11 6.11
C ILE A 360 -15.86 -0.66 5.43
N ALA A 361 -16.31 -1.78 6.01
CA ALA A 361 -17.43 -2.57 5.47
C ALA A 361 -18.72 -1.73 5.41
N VAL A 362 -19.03 -0.98 6.48
CA VAL A 362 -20.17 -0.06 6.50
C VAL A 362 -20.06 1.02 5.42
N ILE A 363 -18.88 1.59 5.20
CA ILE A 363 -18.67 2.63 4.17
C ILE A 363 -18.89 2.06 2.77
N LEU A 364 -18.48 0.82 2.53
CA LEU A 364 -18.47 0.20 1.19
C LEU A 364 -19.70 -0.66 0.87
N HIS A 365 -20.60 -0.95 1.85
CA HIS A 365 -21.66 -1.95 1.68
C HIS A 365 -22.64 -1.67 0.51
N GLY A 366 -22.74 -0.41 0.09
CA GLY A 366 -23.59 -0.02 -1.05
C GLY A 366 -22.93 -0.08 -2.42
N CYS A 367 -21.61 -0.33 -2.51
CA CYS A 367 -20.83 -0.15 -3.75
C CYS A 367 -21.26 -1.10 -4.88
N GLY A 368 -21.73 -2.29 -4.56
CA GLY A 368 -22.15 -3.27 -5.56
C GLY A 368 -23.41 -2.88 -6.34
N LYS A 369 -24.25 -1.98 -5.78
CA LYS A 369 -25.44 -1.44 -6.47
C LYS A 369 -25.07 -0.66 -7.74
N PHE A 370 -23.82 -0.18 -7.83
CA PHE A 370 -23.28 0.49 -9.01
C PHE A 370 -23.20 -0.47 -10.24
N ILE A 371 -23.02 -1.76 -10.00
CA ILE A 371 -22.92 -2.80 -11.03
C ILE A 371 -24.27 -3.50 -11.23
N SER A 372 -24.90 -3.96 -10.13
CA SER A 372 -26.14 -4.73 -10.18
C SER A 372 -26.99 -4.48 -8.96
N LEU A 373 -28.27 -4.19 -9.16
CA LEU A 373 -29.26 -4.04 -8.08
C LEU A 373 -29.70 -5.39 -7.52
N SER A 374 -29.83 -6.41 -8.38
CA SER A 374 -30.29 -7.75 -8.00
C SER A 374 -29.20 -8.60 -7.35
N ASN A 375 -27.92 -8.33 -7.69
CA ASN A 375 -26.78 -9.09 -7.19
C ASN A 375 -25.72 -8.16 -6.55
N ALA A 376 -26.22 -7.21 -5.76
CA ALA A 376 -25.39 -6.15 -5.20
C ALA A 376 -24.30 -6.68 -4.24
N GLY A 377 -24.62 -7.69 -3.42
CA GLY A 377 -23.67 -8.28 -2.47
C GLY A 377 -22.46 -8.92 -3.16
N GLU A 378 -22.72 -9.77 -4.18
CA GLU A 378 -21.66 -10.42 -4.96
C GLU A 378 -20.83 -9.41 -5.75
N SER A 379 -21.50 -8.42 -6.38
CA SER A 379 -20.82 -7.33 -7.07
C SER A 379 -19.93 -6.53 -6.14
N ALA A 380 -20.38 -6.25 -4.91
CA ALA A 380 -19.59 -5.55 -3.90
C ALA A 380 -18.36 -6.36 -3.48
N TYR A 381 -18.50 -7.67 -3.27
CA TYR A 381 -17.39 -8.56 -2.98
C TYR A 381 -16.28 -8.44 -4.05
N HIS A 382 -16.64 -8.59 -5.33
CA HIS A 382 -15.68 -8.48 -6.42
C HIS A 382 -15.06 -7.09 -6.56
N ILE A 383 -15.83 -6.02 -6.35
CA ILE A 383 -15.32 -4.65 -6.31
C ILE A 383 -14.27 -4.51 -5.21
N ILE A 384 -14.58 -4.93 -3.98
CA ILE A 384 -13.69 -4.78 -2.82
C ILE A 384 -12.42 -5.63 -3.01
N MET A 385 -12.55 -6.88 -3.48
CA MET A 385 -11.40 -7.74 -3.76
C MET A 385 -10.50 -7.19 -4.87
N ALA A 386 -11.07 -6.49 -5.86
CA ALA A 386 -10.31 -5.84 -6.94
C ALA A 386 -9.71 -4.48 -6.55
N MET A 387 -10.18 -3.86 -5.45
CA MET A 387 -9.63 -2.60 -4.97
C MET A 387 -8.33 -2.81 -4.18
N ASP A 388 -7.39 -1.91 -4.39
CA ASP A 388 -6.20 -1.76 -3.55
C ASP A 388 -6.52 -0.79 -2.40
N ILE A 389 -7.09 -1.31 -1.31
CA ILE A 389 -7.35 -0.50 -0.11
C ILE A 389 -6.06 -0.44 0.70
N ILE A 390 -5.43 0.73 0.71
CA ILE A 390 -4.19 0.95 1.46
C ILE A 390 -4.36 0.57 2.93
N GLY A 391 -3.35 -0.06 3.51
CA GLY A 391 -3.34 -0.43 4.93
C GLY A 391 -4.16 -1.66 5.28
N LEU A 392 -4.76 -2.37 4.32
CA LEU A 392 -5.37 -3.68 4.53
C LEU A 392 -4.49 -4.80 3.97
N SER A 393 -4.36 -5.87 4.73
CA SER A 393 -3.83 -7.15 4.20
C SER A 393 -4.84 -7.81 3.26
N GLU A 394 -4.42 -8.83 2.50
CA GLU A 394 -5.33 -9.57 1.63
C GLU A 394 -6.41 -10.30 2.44
N GLU A 395 -6.07 -10.83 3.62
CA GLU A 395 -7.03 -11.47 4.52
C GLU A 395 -8.04 -10.46 5.08
N GLU A 396 -7.60 -9.29 5.50
CA GLU A 396 -8.49 -8.23 6.00
C GLU A 396 -9.42 -7.69 4.90
N LYS A 397 -8.91 -7.56 3.68
CA LYS A 397 -9.70 -7.19 2.51
C LYS A 397 -10.78 -8.25 2.23
N GLU A 398 -10.44 -9.54 2.33
CA GLU A 398 -11.39 -10.65 2.18
C GLU A 398 -12.44 -10.66 3.30
N ILE A 399 -12.06 -10.34 4.56
CA ILE A 399 -13.00 -10.15 5.66
C ILE A 399 -14.00 -9.05 5.31
N VAL A 400 -13.55 -7.86 4.94
CA VAL A 400 -14.42 -6.74 4.57
C VAL A 400 -15.34 -7.10 3.41
N ALA A 401 -14.81 -7.74 2.37
CA ALA A 401 -15.58 -8.15 1.20
C ALA A 401 -16.70 -9.13 1.55
N ASN A 402 -16.43 -10.14 2.39
CA ASN A 402 -17.43 -11.09 2.85
C ASN A 402 -18.47 -10.45 3.79
N VAL A 403 -18.05 -9.57 4.72
CA VAL A 403 -18.98 -8.83 5.58
C VAL A 403 -19.97 -8.03 4.73
N VAL A 404 -19.50 -7.40 3.66
CA VAL A 404 -20.36 -6.65 2.73
C VAL A 404 -21.23 -7.59 1.91
N LYS A 405 -20.69 -8.70 1.40
CA LYS A 405 -21.43 -9.69 0.61
C LYS A 405 -22.64 -10.23 1.37
N TYR A 406 -22.43 -10.63 2.61
CA TYR A 406 -23.42 -11.35 3.41
C TYR A 406 -24.31 -10.44 4.29
N ASN A 407 -24.21 -9.13 4.19
CA ASN A 407 -25.04 -8.23 5.03
C ASN A 407 -26.55 -8.31 4.74
N THR A 408 -26.95 -8.78 3.56
CA THR A 408 -28.36 -8.89 3.13
C THR A 408 -28.79 -10.30 2.79
N VAL A 409 -27.88 -11.27 2.84
CA VAL A 409 -28.16 -12.68 2.57
C VAL A 409 -27.58 -13.54 3.69
N PRO A 410 -28.10 -14.77 3.92
CA PRO A 410 -27.56 -15.66 4.94
C PRO A 410 -26.07 -15.94 4.73
N LEU A 411 -25.32 -15.93 5.82
CA LEU A 411 -23.91 -16.32 5.81
C LEU A 411 -23.79 -17.82 5.52
N GLU A 412 -22.98 -18.18 4.54
CA GLU A 412 -22.70 -19.58 4.23
C GLU A 412 -21.79 -20.22 5.30
N GLY A 413 -21.78 -21.55 5.37
CA GLY A 413 -20.89 -22.26 6.29
C GLY A 413 -19.41 -22.09 5.97
N TYR A 414 -18.56 -22.26 6.98
CA TYR A 414 -17.09 -22.11 6.86
C TYR A 414 -16.50 -22.85 5.66
N ASP A 415 -16.97 -24.06 5.36
CA ASP A 415 -16.46 -24.89 4.27
C ASP A 415 -16.80 -24.34 2.86
N LYS A 416 -17.73 -23.38 2.77
CA LYS A 416 -18.18 -22.77 1.52
C LYS A 416 -17.66 -21.34 1.33
N ILE A 417 -17.27 -20.67 2.40
CA ILE A 417 -16.75 -19.31 2.37
C ILE A 417 -15.24 -19.38 2.28
N GLY A 418 -14.70 -18.69 1.30
CA GLY A 418 -13.34 -18.30 1.35
C GLY A 418 -12.39 -19.03 0.43
N SER A 419 -11.25 -18.38 0.32
CA SER A 419 -10.06 -18.87 -0.33
C SER A 419 -9.36 -19.91 0.56
N SER A 420 -8.33 -20.55 0.03
CA SER A 420 -7.43 -21.41 0.81
C SER A 420 -6.74 -20.73 2.00
N ARG A 421 -6.91 -19.41 2.14
CA ARG A 421 -6.34 -18.57 3.22
C ARG A 421 -7.32 -18.29 4.36
N MET A 422 -8.61 -18.61 4.22
CA MET A 422 -9.62 -18.33 5.23
C MET A 422 -9.40 -19.19 6.49
N THR A 423 -9.10 -18.56 7.60
CA THR A 423 -8.99 -19.22 8.91
C THR A 423 -10.35 -19.29 9.62
N ARG A 424 -10.48 -20.17 10.62
CA ARG A 424 -11.68 -20.20 11.48
C ARG A 424 -11.89 -18.90 12.24
N GLU A 425 -10.82 -18.24 12.63
CA GLU A 425 -10.84 -16.96 13.34
C GLU A 425 -11.38 -15.85 12.42
N ASN A 426 -10.86 -15.75 11.18
CA ASN A 426 -11.37 -14.80 10.19
C ASN A 426 -12.84 -15.02 9.88
N TYR A 427 -13.28 -16.30 9.78
CA TYR A 427 -14.70 -16.63 9.58
C TYR A 427 -15.58 -16.15 10.74
N LEU A 428 -15.13 -16.32 11.99
CA LEU A 428 -15.86 -15.83 13.16
C LEU A 428 -15.93 -14.30 13.19
N THR A 429 -14.86 -13.63 12.82
CA THR A 429 -14.86 -12.16 12.65
C THR A 429 -15.86 -11.73 11.56
N ILE A 430 -15.85 -12.38 10.39
CA ILE A 430 -16.84 -12.14 9.33
C ILE A 430 -18.27 -12.31 9.86
N ALA A 431 -18.56 -13.43 10.54
CA ALA A 431 -19.90 -13.70 11.06
C ALA A 431 -20.40 -12.61 12.02
N LYS A 432 -19.56 -12.22 12.96
CA LYS A 432 -19.88 -11.21 13.98
C LYS A 432 -20.06 -9.81 13.35
N LEU A 433 -19.13 -9.39 12.47
CA LEU A 433 -19.21 -8.08 11.81
C LEU A 433 -20.39 -8.01 10.83
N THR A 434 -20.70 -9.12 10.13
CA THR A 434 -21.86 -9.24 9.24
C THR A 434 -23.17 -9.06 10.01
N ALA A 435 -23.28 -9.64 11.20
CA ALA A 435 -24.46 -9.48 12.05
C ALA A 435 -24.66 -8.01 12.43
N ILE A 436 -23.61 -7.30 12.81
CA ILE A 436 -23.71 -5.86 13.13
C ILE A 436 -24.15 -5.07 11.89
N LEU A 437 -23.47 -5.26 10.75
CA LEU A 437 -23.80 -4.54 9.51
C LEU A 437 -25.22 -4.85 9.04
N GLY A 438 -25.67 -6.09 9.10
CA GLY A 438 -27.02 -6.50 8.72
C GLY A 438 -28.10 -5.79 9.55
N VAL A 439 -27.90 -5.68 10.86
CA VAL A 439 -28.80 -4.95 11.76
C VAL A 439 -28.87 -3.47 11.38
N VAL A 440 -27.73 -2.77 11.31
CA VAL A 440 -27.71 -1.32 11.06
C VAL A 440 -28.20 -0.94 9.67
N ASN A 441 -27.89 -1.75 8.65
CA ASN A 441 -28.41 -1.57 7.31
C ASN A 441 -29.95 -1.73 7.26
N SER A 442 -30.48 -2.65 8.06
CA SER A 442 -31.94 -2.86 8.15
C SER A 442 -32.65 -1.70 8.86
N LEU A 443 -32.02 -1.08 9.86
CA LEU A 443 -32.61 0.05 10.60
C LEU A 443 -32.77 1.32 9.76
N ASP A 444 -31.97 1.54 8.72
CA ASP A 444 -32.14 2.65 7.78
C ASP A 444 -32.36 2.16 6.33
N ARG A 445 -33.06 1.04 6.17
CA ARG A 445 -33.31 0.41 4.86
C ARG A 445 -34.00 1.33 3.85
N SER A 446 -34.81 2.25 4.33
CA SER A 446 -35.48 3.27 3.50
C SER A 446 -34.56 4.37 2.98
N HIS A 447 -33.34 4.49 3.52
CA HIS A 447 -32.38 5.58 3.29
C HIS A 447 -32.94 6.97 3.60
N LYS A 448 -33.91 7.05 4.50
CA LYS A 448 -34.57 8.32 4.89
C LYS A 448 -34.04 8.93 6.19
N GLN A 449 -33.10 8.23 6.85
CA GLN A 449 -32.47 8.66 8.11
C GLN A 449 -33.47 9.06 9.17
N LYS A 450 -34.53 8.27 9.35
CA LYS A 450 -35.62 8.54 10.29
C LYS A 450 -35.16 8.45 11.75
N THR A 451 -34.16 7.66 12.04
CA THR A 451 -33.58 7.54 13.40
C THR A 451 -32.75 8.78 13.72
N LYS A 452 -33.17 9.54 14.74
CA LYS A 452 -32.47 10.73 15.23
C LYS A 452 -31.41 10.39 16.28
N GLU A 453 -31.74 9.47 17.17
CA GLU A 453 -30.89 9.02 18.26
C GLU A 453 -31.08 7.51 18.45
N ALA A 454 -30.01 6.82 18.82
CA ALA A 454 -30.07 5.42 19.16
C ALA A 454 -29.26 5.16 20.44
N LYS A 455 -29.87 4.47 21.38
CA LYS A 455 -29.19 3.99 22.61
C LYS A 455 -28.98 2.49 22.54
N GLN A 456 -27.75 2.04 22.79
CA GLN A 456 -27.39 0.64 22.87
C GLN A 456 -27.16 0.26 24.34
N ILE A 457 -27.92 -0.69 24.83
CA ILE A 457 -27.85 -1.20 26.21
C ILE A 457 -27.57 -2.69 26.14
N LEU A 458 -26.42 -3.10 26.70
CA LEU A 458 -26.04 -4.51 26.78
C LEU A 458 -26.45 -5.06 28.15
N HIS A 459 -27.31 -6.06 28.16
CA HIS A 459 -27.57 -6.96 29.28
C HIS A 459 -26.72 -8.22 29.13
N GLU A 460 -26.79 -9.15 30.06
CA GLU A 460 -25.92 -10.34 30.08
C GLU A 460 -25.88 -11.10 28.73
N ASN A 461 -27.05 -11.33 28.12
CA ASN A 461 -27.18 -12.07 26.84
C ASN A 461 -28.02 -11.34 25.79
N GLU A 462 -28.32 -10.07 26.00
CA GLU A 462 -29.22 -9.31 25.13
C GLU A 462 -28.67 -7.92 24.88
N LEU A 463 -28.62 -7.52 23.60
CA LEU A 463 -28.35 -6.15 23.18
C LEU A 463 -29.66 -5.46 22.80
N VAL A 464 -30.08 -4.50 23.60
CA VAL A 464 -31.27 -3.67 23.34
C VAL A 464 -30.86 -2.42 22.60
N ILE A 465 -31.46 -2.19 21.44
CA ILE A 465 -31.26 -0.97 20.63
C ILE A 465 -32.54 -0.15 20.71
N GLN A 466 -32.52 0.95 21.45
CA GLN A 466 -33.62 1.90 21.55
C GLN A 466 -33.45 2.99 20.49
N LEU A 467 -34.41 3.11 19.58
CA LEU A 467 -34.41 4.09 18.51
C LEU A 467 -35.39 5.22 18.83
N TYR A 468 -34.97 6.45 18.61
CA TYR A 468 -35.80 7.64 18.75
C TYR A 468 -36.01 8.27 17.38
N SER A 469 -37.29 8.47 17.03
CA SER A 469 -37.72 9.02 15.75
C SER A 469 -38.95 9.92 15.95
N ASP A 470 -39.07 10.96 15.14
CA ASP A 470 -40.33 11.79 15.08
C ASP A 470 -41.28 11.26 14.00
N GLU A 471 -40.86 10.26 13.21
CA GLU A 471 -41.65 9.62 12.17
C GLU A 471 -41.79 8.12 12.47
N ASP A 472 -42.82 7.50 11.88
CA ASP A 472 -42.95 6.04 11.93
C ASP A 472 -41.72 5.37 11.26
N LEU A 473 -41.07 4.45 12.01
CA LEU A 473 -39.87 3.74 11.59
C LEU A 473 -40.15 2.68 10.53
#